data_f1aa15f1c48d4b89f9cdd0e37bfee5bb
#
_entry.id   f1aa15f1c48d4b89f9cdd0e37bfee5bb
#
_cell.length_a   1.000
_cell.length_b   1.000
_cell.length_c   1.000
_cell.angle_alpha   90.00
_cell.angle_beta   90.00
_cell.angle_gamma   90.00
#
_symmetry.space_group_name_H-M   'P 1'
#
loop_
_entity.id
_entity.type
_entity.pdbx_description
1 polymer ?
#
loop_
_entity_poly.entity_id
_entity_poly.type
_entity_poly.pdbx_seq_one_letter_code
_entity_poly.pdbx_strand_id
1 'polypeptide(L)'
;MHVVVLGAGLAGLATAYELRRAGMAVTVIEKEDYAGGMATSWKCGPYWLDHGPHRFHSRDKQLIEHLYEILDNEVVIRDRLSRIYMQGKFFHYPLKAQNVLANMPKRVLLRAGWDYLWIRVRQWFKKIPDDNFENWVIKRFGRTLYEIFFGTYTSKAWKMPCTEISADWASQRISQANLWDTVKKTLNPPRDGEVRSLVSEFWYPAHGGIGQIGRKYAEKIERMGGTVLLEAPLERIEIEDNVAKRVVYKKDGHEHVVECDEVVNTIPLSRALEAFRPDVGPDVHAAITKLRYSAIVFIYLEVDKPSVSPDHWVYLPEKHLTIHRISEFKNFSDDAAPGEKTVVCCEITCRVGDEHWKLDLEQGGRIAIRDLETLGLIEPAQARAIDMAKLPYAYPVYDLTYKENLEVLKRAAKKVRNFQTTGRQGLYRYNNMDHSIAMGRRIAKTILKDAGDRADEVAAGQEYFG
;
A
#
# COMPACT_ATOMS: atom_id res chain seq x y z
N MET A 1 -21.50 11.19 -22.83
CA MET A 1 -21.32 10.11 -21.88
C MET A 1 -20.82 10.69 -20.57
N HIS A 2 -21.50 10.38 -19.47
CA HIS A 2 -21.15 10.80 -18.13
C HIS A 2 -20.61 9.62 -17.33
N VAL A 3 -19.37 9.73 -16.85
CA VAL A 3 -18.70 8.69 -16.06
C VAL A 3 -18.68 9.10 -14.59
N VAL A 4 -19.21 8.24 -13.73
CA VAL A 4 -19.10 8.41 -12.27
C VAL A 4 -17.96 7.54 -11.74
N VAL A 5 -17.00 8.15 -11.06
CA VAL A 5 -15.85 7.47 -10.45
C VAL A 5 -16.05 7.42 -8.94
N LEU A 6 -16.07 6.23 -8.38
CA LEU A 6 -16.19 5.99 -6.94
C LEU A 6 -14.83 5.94 -6.30
N GLY A 7 -14.51 6.92 -5.47
CA GLY A 7 -13.26 7.09 -4.76
C GLY A 7 -12.29 8.05 -5.43
N ALA A 8 -11.80 9.05 -4.67
CA ALA A 8 -10.75 9.98 -5.06
C ALA A 8 -9.34 9.50 -4.67
N GLY A 9 -9.11 8.20 -4.63
CA GLY A 9 -7.75 7.63 -4.56
C GLY A 9 -7.02 7.81 -5.90
N LEU A 10 -5.70 7.55 -5.93
CA LEU A 10 -4.88 7.79 -7.14
C LEU A 10 -5.39 7.06 -8.39
N ALA A 11 -5.98 5.87 -8.25
CA ALA A 11 -6.56 5.16 -9.39
C ALA A 11 -7.81 5.88 -9.95
N GLY A 12 -8.70 6.33 -9.07
CA GLY A 12 -9.90 7.07 -9.47
C GLY A 12 -9.57 8.43 -10.09
N LEU A 13 -8.67 9.17 -9.44
CA LEU A 13 -8.22 10.47 -9.93
C LEU A 13 -7.50 10.36 -11.29
N ALA A 14 -6.63 9.36 -11.48
CA ALA A 14 -5.99 9.13 -12.77
C ALA A 14 -6.99 8.75 -13.86
N THR A 15 -8.02 7.95 -13.52
CA THR A 15 -9.12 7.65 -14.44
C THR A 15 -9.89 8.92 -14.84
N ALA A 16 -10.30 9.69 -13.84
CA ALA A 16 -11.07 10.93 -14.06
C ALA A 16 -10.27 11.96 -14.88
N TYR A 17 -8.98 12.10 -14.59
CA TYR A 17 -8.08 13.00 -15.31
C TYR A 17 -7.97 12.65 -16.80
N GLU A 18 -7.72 11.38 -17.15
CA GLU A 18 -7.60 10.95 -18.53
C GLU A 18 -8.93 11.07 -19.30
N LEU A 19 -10.05 10.74 -18.65
CA LEU A 19 -11.39 10.91 -19.25
C LEU A 19 -11.73 12.38 -19.47
N ARG A 20 -11.39 13.28 -18.55
CA ARG A 20 -11.58 14.73 -18.73
C ARG A 20 -10.70 15.29 -19.84
N ARG A 21 -9.46 14.85 -19.96
CA ARG A 21 -8.58 15.21 -21.10
C ARG A 21 -9.21 14.84 -22.46
N ALA A 22 -9.96 13.75 -22.49
CA ALA A 22 -10.69 13.30 -23.67
C ALA A 22 -12.07 13.97 -23.85
N GLY A 23 -12.42 14.97 -23.02
CA GLY A 23 -13.66 15.72 -23.14
C GLY A 23 -14.91 15.07 -22.55
N MET A 24 -14.78 13.96 -21.82
CA MET A 24 -15.93 13.28 -21.20
C MET A 24 -16.44 14.02 -19.95
N ALA A 25 -17.72 13.97 -19.68
CA ALA A 25 -18.29 14.43 -18.42
C ALA A 25 -17.90 13.44 -17.31
N VAL A 26 -17.30 13.91 -16.20
CA VAL A 26 -16.82 13.08 -15.10
C VAL A 26 -17.22 13.68 -13.76
N THR A 27 -17.75 12.84 -12.87
CA THR A 27 -17.96 13.14 -11.45
C THR A 27 -17.23 12.12 -10.61
N VAL A 28 -16.32 12.57 -9.74
CA VAL A 28 -15.65 11.75 -8.73
C VAL A 28 -16.38 11.93 -7.41
N ILE A 29 -16.68 10.81 -6.72
CA ILE A 29 -17.40 10.80 -5.44
C ILE A 29 -16.47 10.19 -4.38
N GLU A 30 -16.14 10.95 -3.32
CA GLU A 30 -15.26 10.55 -2.23
C GLU A 30 -15.92 10.81 -0.88
N LYS A 31 -15.84 9.86 0.03
CA LYS A 31 -16.41 9.96 1.37
C LYS A 31 -15.62 10.84 2.34
N GLU A 32 -14.30 10.92 2.13
CA GLU A 32 -13.41 11.73 2.96
C GLU A 32 -13.42 13.21 2.50
N ASP A 33 -12.91 14.09 3.35
CA ASP A 33 -12.77 15.53 3.08
C ASP A 33 -11.51 15.86 2.24
N TYR A 34 -10.80 14.82 1.75
CA TYR A 34 -9.57 14.96 0.98
C TYR A 34 -9.48 14.02 -0.22
N ALA A 35 -8.71 14.43 -1.22
CA ALA A 35 -8.31 13.63 -2.37
C ALA A 35 -6.95 12.94 -2.13
N GLY A 36 -6.70 11.81 -2.84
CA GLY A 36 -5.46 11.03 -2.74
C GLY A 36 -5.65 9.65 -2.10
N GLY A 37 -6.74 9.45 -1.36
CA GLY A 37 -7.03 8.22 -0.64
C GLY A 37 -5.93 7.89 0.39
N MET A 38 -5.28 6.72 0.27
CA MET A 38 -4.19 6.33 1.18
C MET A 38 -2.93 7.18 1.02
N ALA A 39 -2.70 7.76 -0.16
CA ALA A 39 -1.58 8.66 -0.45
C ALA A 39 -2.01 10.11 -0.23
N THR A 40 -2.44 10.42 0.97
CA THR A 40 -2.81 11.76 1.40
C THR A 40 -1.87 12.30 2.44
N SER A 41 -1.89 13.62 2.62
CA SER A 41 -1.14 14.34 3.64
C SER A 41 -1.98 15.48 4.20
N TRP A 42 -1.78 15.76 5.46
CA TRP A 42 -2.39 16.90 6.15
C TRP A 42 -1.37 17.67 6.96
N LYS A 43 -1.71 18.89 7.31
CA LYS A 43 -0.84 19.77 8.06
C LYS A 43 -1.14 19.68 9.56
N CYS A 44 -0.11 19.44 10.37
CA CYS A 44 -0.17 19.50 11.82
C CYS A 44 0.90 20.48 12.33
N GLY A 45 0.48 21.69 12.72
CA GLY A 45 1.41 22.78 13.00
C GLY A 45 2.31 23.09 11.80
N PRO A 46 3.64 23.07 11.96
CA PRO A 46 4.56 23.31 10.84
C PRO A 46 4.79 22.07 9.96
N TYR A 47 4.30 20.90 10.34
CA TYR A 47 4.62 19.60 9.74
C TYR A 47 3.60 19.15 8.70
N TRP A 48 4.06 18.45 7.64
CA TRP A 48 3.23 17.62 6.78
C TRP A 48 3.31 16.18 7.22
N LEU A 49 2.17 15.57 7.50
CA LEU A 49 2.04 14.19 7.96
C LEU A 49 1.41 13.33 6.85
N ASP A 50 2.03 12.20 6.54
CA ASP A 50 1.54 11.21 5.58
C ASP A 50 1.01 9.98 6.30
N HIS A 51 0.17 9.18 5.66
CA HIS A 51 -0.17 7.83 6.13
C HIS A 51 1.01 6.85 5.92
N GLY A 52 2.11 7.06 6.66
CA GLY A 52 3.33 6.26 6.55
C GLY A 52 4.19 6.59 5.33
N PRO A 53 5.21 5.77 4.99
CA PRO A 53 6.26 6.11 4.02
C PRO A 53 5.80 5.95 2.57
N HIS A 54 4.74 6.63 2.18
CA HIS A 54 4.33 6.68 0.80
C HIS A 54 5.35 7.45 -0.04
N ARG A 55 5.68 6.90 -1.21
CA ARG A 55 6.60 7.50 -2.18
C ARG A 55 6.24 7.04 -3.58
N PHE A 56 6.49 7.86 -4.56
CA PHE A 56 6.34 7.45 -5.94
C PHE A 56 7.65 6.83 -6.45
N HIS A 57 7.57 5.67 -7.08
CA HIS A 57 8.68 5.06 -7.79
C HIS A 57 8.11 4.26 -8.96
N SER A 58 8.79 4.30 -10.09
CA SER A 58 8.40 3.54 -11.28
C SER A 58 9.62 3.29 -12.15
N ARG A 59 9.56 2.25 -12.99
CA ARG A 59 10.47 2.03 -14.11
C ARG A 59 9.89 2.52 -15.43
N ASP A 60 8.60 2.78 -15.44
CA ASP A 60 7.90 3.31 -16.60
C ASP A 60 8.15 4.82 -16.68
N LYS A 61 8.92 5.22 -17.71
CA LYS A 61 9.24 6.63 -17.97
C LYS A 61 7.99 7.46 -18.20
N GLN A 62 6.96 6.90 -18.86
CA GLN A 62 5.71 7.61 -19.11
C GLN A 62 4.96 7.94 -17.81
N LEU A 63 5.03 7.05 -16.81
CA LEU A 63 4.45 7.33 -15.50
C LEU A 63 5.26 8.37 -14.70
N ILE A 64 6.57 8.38 -14.85
CA ILE A 64 7.43 9.40 -14.24
C ILE A 64 7.16 10.77 -14.89
N GLU A 65 7.13 10.86 -16.22
CA GLU A 65 6.76 12.07 -16.95
C GLU A 65 5.37 12.57 -16.55
N HIS A 66 4.42 11.65 -16.42
CA HIS A 66 3.07 11.97 -15.97
C HIS A 66 3.05 12.52 -14.52
N LEU A 67 3.88 11.99 -13.63
CA LEU A 67 4.02 12.55 -12.27
C LEU A 67 4.51 14.01 -12.31
N TYR A 68 5.53 14.30 -13.14
CA TYR A 68 6.03 15.67 -13.33
C TYR A 68 4.94 16.59 -13.90
N GLU A 69 4.16 16.10 -14.89
CA GLU A 69 3.00 16.84 -15.43
C GLU A 69 1.98 17.17 -14.34
N ILE A 70 1.63 16.20 -13.49
CA ILE A 70 0.65 16.40 -12.42
C ILE A 70 1.14 17.38 -11.38
N LEU A 71 2.42 17.30 -10.98
CA LEU A 71 3.03 18.13 -9.94
C LEU A 71 3.63 19.45 -10.46
N ASP A 72 3.40 19.82 -11.72
CA ASP A 72 3.93 21.04 -12.33
C ASP A 72 5.47 21.15 -12.16
N ASN A 73 6.18 20.02 -12.24
CA ASN A 73 7.62 19.82 -11.99
C ASN A 73 8.09 20.06 -10.54
N GLU A 74 7.20 20.26 -9.58
CA GLU A 74 7.54 20.42 -8.16
C GLU A 74 7.82 19.07 -7.51
N VAL A 75 8.95 18.47 -7.85
CA VAL A 75 9.33 17.11 -7.44
C VAL A 75 10.76 17.10 -6.91
N VAL A 76 10.99 16.41 -5.81
CA VAL A 76 12.33 16.07 -5.32
C VAL A 76 12.62 14.59 -5.57
N ILE A 77 13.88 14.28 -5.89
CA ILE A 77 14.39 12.92 -6.03
C ILE A 77 15.23 12.62 -4.79
N ARG A 78 15.04 11.44 -4.23
CA ARG A 78 15.80 10.97 -3.05
C ARG A 78 16.35 9.58 -3.30
N ASP A 79 17.60 9.36 -2.91
CA ASP A 79 18.18 8.02 -2.81
C ASP A 79 17.53 7.26 -1.67
N ARG A 80 16.96 6.09 -1.97
CA ARG A 80 16.27 5.31 -0.98
C ARG A 80 17.21 4.74 0.07
N LEU A 81 17.01 5.11 1.32
CA LEU A 81 17.61 4.46 2.47
C LEU A 81 16.50 3.87 3.35
N SER A 82 16.52 2.56 3.49
CA SER A 82 15.61 1.85 4.39
C SER A 82 16.35 0.67 5.01
N ARG A 83 16.05 0.39 6.27
CA ARG A 83 16.70 -0.67 7.03
C ARG A 83 15.70 -1.53 7.79
N ILE A 84 16.16 -2.68 8.23
CA ILE A 84 15.47 -3.57 9.17
C ILE A 84 16.27 -3.54 10.45
N TYR A 85 15.64 -3.21 11.58
CA TYR A 85 16.24 -3.36 12.89
C TYR A 85 15.98 -4.77 13.41
N MET A 86 17.04 -5.49 13.75
CA MET A 86 16.94 -6.86 14.21
C MET A 86 18.14 -7.25 15.07
N GLN A 87 17.87 -7.86 16.23
CA GLN A 87 18.90 -8.31 17.18
C GLN A 87 19.88 -7.20 17.58
N GLY A 88 19.37 -5.99 17.81
CA GLY A 88 20.17 -4.82 18.19
C GLY A 88 20.98 -4.19 17.04
N LYS A 89 20.74 -4.57 15.78
CA LYS A 89 21.48 -4.09 14.62
C LYS A 89 20.58 -3.68 13.48
N PHE A 90 21.07 -2.76 12.65
CA PHE A 90 20.41 -2.31 11.43
C PHE A 90 20.94 -3.06 10.20
N PHE A 91 20.04 -3.66 9.44
CA PHE A 91 20.32 -4.34 8.18
C PHE A 91 19.73 -3.55 7.02
N HIS A 92 20.47 -3.41 5.92
CA HIS A 92 19.93 -2.77 4.72
C HIS A 92 18.71 -3.53 4.17
N TYR A 93 17.74 -2.79 3.71
CA TYR A 93 16.61 -3.34 2.96
C TYR A 93 16.60 -2.75 1.52
N PRO A 94 16.71 -3.59 0.50
CA PRO A 94 16.77 -5.06 0.52
C PRO A 94 18.02 -5.60 1.19
N LEU A 95 17.92 -6.82 1.71
CA LEU A 95 19.05 -7.48 2.36
C LEU A 95 20.23 -7.63 1.39
N LYS A 96 21.37 -7.04 1.74
CA LYS A 96 22.64 -7.22 1.04
C LYS A 96 23.41 -8.34 1.73
N ALA A 97 23.84 -9.38 0.96
CA ALA A 97 24.51 -10.53 1.54
C ALA A 97 25.77 -10.14 2.36
N GLN A 98 26.58 -9.19 1.88
CA GLN A 98 27.73 -8.67 2.61
C GLN A 98 27.35 -8.10 3.98
N ASN A 99 26.26 -7.33 4.04
CA ASN A 99 25.76 -6.73 5.29
C ASN A 99 25.23 -7.82 6.25
N VAL A 100 24.54 -8.84 5.72
CA VAL A 100 24.08 -9.99 6.52
C VAL A 100 25.27 -10.79 7.07
N LEU A 101 26.26 -11.11 6.23
CA LEU A 101 27.45 -11.85 6.64
C LEU A 101 28.28 -11.10 7.70
N ALA A 102 28.38 -9.77 7.60
CA ALA A 102 29.13 -8.93 8.54
C ALA A 102 28.42 -8.79 9.90
N ASN A 103 27.10 -8.75 9.92
CA ASN A 103 26.32 -8.41 11.11
C ASN A 103 25.65 -9.59 11.81
N MET A 104 25.45 -10.72 11.11
CA MET A 104 24.85 -11.91 11.72
C MET A 104 25.90 -12.75 12.47
N PRO A 105 25.54 -13.32 13.64
CA PRO A 105 26.41 -14.25 14.35
C PRO A 105 26.76 -15.46 13.47
N LYS A 106 28.04 -15.85 13.45
CA LYS A 106 28.53 -16.99 12.64
C LYS A 106 27.74 -18.28 12.86
N ARG A 107 27.31 -18.54 14.11
CA ARG A 107 26.47 -19.70 14.46
C ARG A 107 25.12 -19.70 13.69
N VAL A 108 24.52 -18.53 13.53
CA VAL A 108 23.24 -18.37 12.81
C VAL A 108 23.45 -18.59 11.31
N LEU A 109 24.56 -18.08 10.75
CA LEU A 109 24.91 -18.30 9.34
C LEU A 109 25.16 -19.78 9.03
N LEU A 110 25.92 -20.50 9.89
CA LEU A 110 26.15 -21.93 9.75
C LEU A 110 24.85 -22.73 9.84
N ARG A 111 23.96 -22.37 10.81
CA ARG A 111 22.65 -23.01 10.95
C ARG A 111 21.78 -22.76 9.71
N ALA A 112 21.77 -21.54 9.19
CA ALA A 112 21.00 -21.20 7.99
C ALA A 112 21.50 -21.96 6.75
N GLY A 113 22.81 -22.10 6.58
CA GLY A 113 23.42 -22.90 5.51
C GLY A 113 23.07 -24.38 5.61
N TRP A 114 23.22 -24.97 6.81
CA TRP A 114 22.84 -26.36 7.06
C TRP A 114 21.35 -26.62 6.82
N ASP A 115 20.48 -25.75 7.33
CA ASP A 115 19.04 -25.84 7.19
C ASP A 115 18.60 -25.75 5.70
N TYR A 116 19.25 -24.87 4.93
CA TYR A 116 19.02 -24.77 3.49
C TYR A 116 19.38 -26.05 2.75
N LEU A 117 20.57 -26.62 3.04
CA LEU A 117 21.02 -27.90 2.44
C LEU A 117 20.06 -29.03 2.80
N TRP A 118 19.70 -29.14 4.10
CA TRP A 118 18.77 -30.15 4.59
C TRP A 118 17.41 -30.07 3.89
N ILE A 119 16.85 -28.87 3.72
CA ILE A 119 15.59 -28.67 3.01
C ILE A 119 15.72 -29.12 1.54
N ARG A 120 16.84 -28.85 0.87
CA ARG A 120 17.09 -29.32 -0.51
C ARG A 120 17.10 -30.84 -0.61
N VAL A 121 17.80 -31.52 0.29
CA VAL A 121 17.84 -32.98 0.34
C VAL A 121 16.45 -33.55 0.66
N ARG A 122 15.78 -33.00 1.68
CA ARG A 122 14.42 -33.42 2.07
C ARG A 122 13.41 -33.31 0.93
N GLN A 123 13.51 -32.30 0.09
CA GLN A 123 12.60 -32.11 -1.04
C GLN A 123 12.70 -33.20 -2.11
N TRP A 124 13.79 -33.97 -2.16
CA TRP A 124 13.90 -35.15 -3.04
C TRP A 124 12.99 -36.30 -2.56
N PHE A 125 12.77 -36.40 -1.25
CA PHE A 125 11.96 -37.47 -0.65
C PHE A 125 10.53 -37.01 -0.36
N LYS A 126 10.35 -35.78 0.10
CA LYS A 126 9.05 -35.20 0.43
C LYS A 126 8.97 -33.74 0.01
N LYS A 127 8.18 -33.48 -1.03
CA LYS A 127 7.97 -32.10 -1.52
C LYS A 127 7.23 -31.28 -0.48
N ILE A 128 7.72 -30.05 -0.21
CA ILE A 128 7.01 -29.05 0.57
C ILE A 128 6.02 -28.37 -0.36
N PRO A 129 4.72 -28.32 -0.05
CA PRO A 129 3.73 -27.65 -0.89
C PRO A 129 3.94 -26.13 -0.90
N ASP A 130 3.45 -25.46 -1.94
CA ASP A 130 3.40 -23.99 -2.04
C ASP A 130 1.98 -23.47 -1.70
N ASP A 131 1.39 -23.97 -0.62
CA ASP A 131 0.02 -23.70 -0.21
C ASP A 131 -0.13 -22.46 0.68
N ASN A 132 0.90 -22.14 1.46
CA ASN A 132 0.91 -20.97 2.34
C ASN A 132 2.26 -20.27 2.34
N PHE A 133 2.28 -19.07 2.96
CA PHE A 133 3.48 -18.23 3.03
C PHE A 133 4.66 -18.94 3.72
N GLU A 134 4.42 -19.60 4.85
CA GLU A 134 5.49 -20.30 5.60
C GLU A 134 6.15 -21.36 4.73
N ASN A 135 5.37 -22.27 4.17
CA ASN A 135 5.86 -23.35 3.33
C ASN A 135 6.59 -22.82 2.08
N TRP A 136 6.04 -21.77 1.46
CA TRP A 136 6.65 -21.16 0.29
C TRP A 136 8.04 -20.58 0.58
N VAL A 137 8.20 -19.87 1.72
CA VAL A 137 9.48 -19.28 2.11
C VAL A 137 10.48 -20.36 2.60
N ILE A 138 10.04 -21.28 3.46
CA ILE A 138 10.91 -22.37 3.97
C ILE A 138 11.48 -23.19 2.83
N LYS A 139 10.66 -23.54 1.84
CA LYS A 139 11.07 -24.29 0.65
C LYS A 139 12.21 -23.61 -0.12
N ARG A 140 12.27 -22.28 -0.13
CA ARG A 140 13.21 -21.49 -0.93
C ARG A 140 14.43 -21.00 -0.16
N PHE A 141 14.25 -20.71 1.13
CA PHE A 141 15.27 -20.05 1.95
C PHE A 141 15.70 -20.85 3.19
N GLY A 142 14.97 -21.90 3.55
CA GLY A 142 15.19 -22.66 4.77
C GLY A 142 14.45 -22.08 5.98
N ARG A 143 14.29 -22.88 7.03
CA ARG A 143 13.54 -22.53 8.24
C ARG A 143 14.21 -21.40 9.01
N THR A 144 15.52 -21.45 9.16
CA THR A 144 16.27 -20.44 9.92
C THR A 144 16.10 -19.04 9.34
N LEU A 145 16.21 -18.87 8.02
CA LEU A 145 15.99 -17.55 7.38
C LEU A 145 14.54 -17.14 7.41
N TYR A 146 13.59 -18.10 7.29
CA TYR A 146 12.18 -17.82 7.49
C TYR A 146 11.91 -17.23 8.87
N GLU A 147 12.37 -17.86 9.93
CA GLU A 147 12.15 -17.44 11.32
C GLU A 147 12.71 -16.03 11.58
N ILE A 148 13.89 -15.74 11.02
CA ILE A 148 14.60 -14.49 11.29
C ILE A 148 14.04 -13.32 10.47
N PHE A 149 13.89 -13.48 9.16
CA PHE A 149 13.63 -12.35 8.26
C PHE A 149 12.17 -12.23 7.78
N PHE A 150 11.45 -13.34 7.71
CA PHE A 150 10.14 -13.36 7.06
C PHE A 150 8.99 -13.61 8.03
N GLY A 151 9.06 -14.69 8.80
CA GLY A 151 7.94 -15.15 9.60
C GLY A 151 7.53 -14.17 10.70
N THR A 152 8.51 -13.66 11.44
CA THR A 152 8.26 -12.74 12.56
C THR A 152 7.65 -11.42 12.08
N TYR A 153 8.25 -10.82 11.05
CA TYR A 153 7.71 -9.56 10.50
C TYR A 153 6.34 -9.77 9.86
N THR A 154 6.18 -10.81 9.04
CA THR A 154 4.93 -11.05 8.32
C THR A 154 3.78 -11.35 9.29
N SER A 155 3.99 -12.22 10.30
CA SER A 155 2.95 -12.49 11.28
C SER A 155 2.57 -11.26 12.11
N LYS A 156 3.54 -10.38 12.43
CA LYS A 156 3.31 -9.11 13.12
C LYS A 156 2.52 -8.13 12.25
N ALA A 157 2.93 -7.95 10.98
CA ALA A 157 2.32 -7.02 10.04
C ALA A 157 0.90 -7.45 9.60
N TRP A 158 0.63 -8.75 9.54
CA TRP A 158 -0.68 -9.28 9.14
C TRP A 158 -1.58 -9.67 10.31
N LYS A 159 -1.07 -9.65 11.54
CA LYS A 159 -1.79 -10.10 12.75
C LYS A 159 -2.43 -11.49 12.57
N MET A 160 -1.68 -12.39 11.91
CA MET A 160 -2.10 -13.78 11.69
C MET A 160 -0.90 -14.70 11.47
N PRO A 161 -1.03 -16.01 11.76
CA PRO A 161 0.02 -16.99 11.48
C PRO A 161 0.36 -17.07 9.99
N CYS A 162 1.65 -17.21 9.66
CA CYS A 162 2.10 -17.34 8.27
C CYS A 162 1.55 -18.59 7.56
N THR A 163 1.12 -19.60 8.30
CA THR A 163 0.45 -20.80 7.79
C THR A 163 -0.97 -20.52 7.25
N GLU A 164 -1.59 -19.41 7.66
CA GLU A 164 -2.91 -18.98 7.21
C GLU A 164 -2.84 -17.93 6.08
N ILE A 165 -1.64 -17.45 5.73
CA ILE A 165 -1.42 -16.50 4.64
C ILE A 165 -1.15 -17.28 3.35
N SER A 166 -1.81 -16.93 2.25
CA SER A 166 -1.61 -17.54 0.94
C SER A 166 -0.16 -17.37 0.43
N ALA A 167 0.34 -18.37 -0.26
CA ALA A 167 1.63 -18.30 -0.95
C ALA A 167 1.69 -17.19 -2.01
N ASP A 168 0.54 -16.72 -2.52
CA ASP A 168 0.48 -15.60 -3.46
C ASP A 168 1.10 -14.34 -2.92
N TRP A 169 0.92 -14.06 -1.61
CA TRP A 169 1.57 -12.94 -0.95
C TRP A 169 3.10 -13.04 -1.03
N ALA A 170 3.64 -14.22 -0.76
CA ALA A 170 5.09 -14.45 -0.85
C ALA A 170 5.59 -14.25 -2.28
N SER A 171 4.89 -14.84 -3.27
CA SER A 171 5.28 -14.77 -4.68
C SER A 171 5.22 -13.35 -5.26
N GLN A 172 4.33 -12.51 -4.73
CA GLN A 172 4.22 -11.11 -5.13
C GLN A 172 5.27 -10.20 -4.48
N ARG A 173 5.76 -10.53 -3.29
CA ARG A 173 6.66 -9.64 -2.50
C ARG A 173 8.11 -10.08 -2.50
N ILE A 174 8.34 -11.37 -2.62
CA ILE A 174 9.69 -11.92 -2.59
C ILE A 174 10.04 -12.31 -4.02
N SER A 175 11.03 -11.63 -4.61
CA SER A 175 11.53 -12.02 -5.93
C SER A 175 11.83 -13.53 -5.91
N GLN A 176 11.45 -14.25 -6.96
CA GLN A 176 11.53 -15.73 -7.04
C GLN A 176 12.96 -16.30 -6.94
N ALA A 177 13.95 -15.45 -6.63
CA ALA A 177 15.30 -15.87 -6.38
C ALA A 177 15.30 -16.82 -5.16
N ASN A 178 15.77 -18.02 -5.36
CA ASN A 178 16.16 -18.86 -4.24
C ASN A 178 17.48 -18.34 -3.65
N LEU A 179 17.83 -18.82 -2.45
CA LEU A 179 19.07 -18.39 -1.77
C LEU A 179 20.32 -18.50 -2.67
N TRP A 180 20.38 -19.54 -3.51
CA TRP A 180 21.48 -19.77 -4.44
C TRP A 180 21.62 -18.70 -5.51
N ASP A 181 20.48 -18.23 -6.05
CA ASP A 181 20.47 -17.13 -7.02
C ASP A 181 20.89 -15.81 -6.37
N THR A 182 20.51 -15.60 -5.10
CA THR A 182 20.96 -14.46 -4.31
C THR A 182 22.45 -14.49 -4.08
N VAL A 183 23.02 -15.65 -3.70
CA VAL A 183 24.47 -15.85 -3.52
C VAL A 183 25.22 -15.69 -4.84
N LYS A 184 24.76 -16.29 -5.93
CA LYS A 184 25.36 -16.12 -7.28
C LYS A 184 25.41 -14.65 -7.71
N LYS A 185 24.33 -13.90 -7.54
CA LYS A 185 24.26 -12.46 -7.87
C LYS A 185 25.16 -11.61 -6.98
N THR A 186 25.44 -12.05 -5.76
CA THR A 186 26.37 -11.38 -4.86
C THR A 186 27.82 -11.64 -5.25
N LEU A 187 28.14 -12.85 -5.70
CA LEU A 187 29.49 -13.24 -6.15
C LEU A 187 29.81 -12.74 -7.57
N ASN A 188 28.78 -12.69 -8.43
CA ASN A 188 28.88 -12.17 -9.78
C ASN A 188 27.76 -11.12 -9.96
N PRO A 189 27.98 -9.85 -9.55
CA PRO A 189 27.01 -8.81 -9.78
C PRO A 189 26.78 -8.65 -11.30
N PRO A 190 25.53 -8.64 -11.76
CA PRO A 190 25.22 -8.40 -13.16
C PRO A 190 25.77 -7.05 -13.60
N ARG A 191 26.17 -6.95 -14.87
CA ARG A 191 26.59 -5.68 -15.48
C ARG A 191 25.42 -4.69 -15.47
N ASP A 192 25.73 -3.39 -15.38
CA ASP A 192 24.74 -2.31 -15.40
C ASP A 192 23.71 -2.52 -16.50
N GLY A 193 22.42 -2.61 -16.13
CA GLY A 193 21.30 -2.78 -17.04
C GLY A 193 20.48 -4.08 -16.91
N GLU A 194 21.03 -5.15 -16.32
CA GLU A 194 20.35 -6.46 -16.22
C GLU A 194 19.76 -6.79 -14.84
N VAL A 195 19.95 -5.94 -13.84
CA VAL A 195 19.45 -6.22 -12.51
C VAL A 195 18.00 -5.75 -12.41
N ARG A 196 17.08 -6.65 -12.08
CA ARG A 196 15.85 -6.33 -11.38
C ARG A 196 16.21 -5.77 -9.99
N SER A 197 16.89 -4.61 -9.99
CA SER A 197 17.21 -3.92 -8.75
C SER A 197 15.93 -3.28 -8.26
N LEU A 198 15.65 -3.47 -7.00
CA LEU A 198 14.77 -2.60 -6.24
C LEU A 198 15.18 -1.17 -6.55
N VAL A 199 14.21 -0.33 -6.88
CA VAL A 199 14.43 1.05 -7.29
C VAL A 199 15.29 1.74 -6.23
N SER A 200 16.45 2.25 -6.64
CA SER A 200 17.41 2.88 -5.73
C SER A 200 16.98 4.28 -5.31
N GLU A 201 16.17 4.94 -6.15
CA GLU A 201 15.66 6.29 -5.95
C GLU A 201 14.14 6.33 -5.99
N PHE A 202 13.55 7.40 -5.51
CA PHE A 202 12.13 7.66 -5.58
C PHE A 202 11.84 9.15 -5.77
N TRP A 203 10.63 9.45 -6.22
CA TRP A 203 10.11 10.80 -6.42
C TRP A 203 9.13 11.14 -5.31
N TYR A 204 9.21 12.36 -4.82
CA TYR A 204 8.31 12.87 -3.79
C TYR A 204 7.97 14.34 -4.09
N PRO A 205 6.77 14.84 -3.78
CA PRO A 205 6.46 16.25 -3.96
C PRO A 205 7.41 17.15 -3.18
N ALA A 206 7.86 18.24 -3.79
CA ALA A 206 8.74 19.20 -3.11
C ALA A 206 8.06 19.83 -1.89
N HIS A 207 6.75 20.06 -1.99
CA HIS A 207 5.92 20.68 -0.96
C HIS A 207 4.62 19.91 -0.73
N GLY A 208 4.06 20.03 0.48
CA GLY A 208 2.72 19.55 0.78
C GLY A 208 2.59 18.05 1.05
N GLY A 209 3.70 17.31 1.23
CA GLY A 209 3.67 15.88 1.46
C GLY A 209 3.21 15.07 0.25
N ILE A 210 3.11 13.73 0.39
CA ILE A 210 2.71 12.84 -0.72
C ILE A 210 1.29 13.13 -1.23
N GLY A 211 0.41 13.70 -0.39
CA GLY A 211 -0.96 14.06 -0.72
C GLY A 211 -1.09 15.15 -1.78
N GLN A 212 -0.01 15.87 -2.06
CA GLN A 212 0.01 16.88 -3.12
C GLN A 212 -0.32 16.27 -4.49
N ILE A 213 0.02 15.01 -4.73
CA ILE A 213 -0.35 14.30 -5.97
C ILE A 213 -1.87 14.26 -6.11
N GLY A 214 -2.59 13.84 -5.06
CA GLY A 214 -4.05 13.77 -5.08
C GLY A 214 -4.71 15.15 -5.25
N ARG A 215 -4.23 16.16 -4.52
CA ARG A 215 -4.73 17.55 -4.62
C ARG A 215 -4.55 18.11 -6.02
N LYS A 216 -3.37 17.95 -6.61
CA LYS A 216 -3.10 18.44 -7.98
C LYS A 216 -3.93 17.74 -9.04
N TYR A 217 -4.18 16.43 -8.89
CA TYR A 217 -5.14 15.74 -9.76
C TYR A 217 -6.53 16.34 -9.67
N ALA A 218 -7.06 16.52 -8.46
CA ALA A 218 -8.39 17.09 -8.24
C ALA A 218 -8.49 18.49 -8.85
N GLU A 219 -7.54 19.39 -8.56
CA GLU A 219 -7.48 20.73 -9.16
C GLU A 219 -7.49 20.70 -10.70
N LYS A 220 -6.68 19.82 -11.30
CA LYS A 220 -6.60 19.72 -12.78
C LYS A 220 -7.90 19.17 -13.38
N ILE A 221 -8.56 18.21 -12.72
CA ILE A 221 -9.86 17.68 -13.13
C ILE A 221 -10.92 18.79 -13.10
N GLU A 222 -10.98 19.59 -12.03
CA GLU A 222 -11.93 20.68 -11.88
C GLU A 222 -11.67 21.81 -12.89
N ARG A 223 -10.41 22.19 -13.11
CA ARG A 223 -10.03 23.18 -14.15
C ARG A 223 -10.47 22.76 -15.56
N MET A 224 -10.54 21.46 -15.83
CA MET A 224 -11.06 20.92 -17.09
C MET A 224 -12.60 20.76 -17.09
N GLY A 225 -13.31 21.26 -16.07
CA GLY A 225 -14.76 21.19 -15.95
C GLY A 225 -15.27 19.82 -15.48
N GLY A 226 -14.45 19.00 -14.82
CA GLY A 226 -14.90 17.84 -14.06
C GLY A 226 -15.37 18.23 -12.67
N THR A 227 -16.02 17.31 -11.97
CA THR A 227 -16.50 17.53 -10.60
C THR A 227 -15.83 16.54 -9.65
N VAL A 228 -15.26 17.05 -8.53
CA VAL A 228 -14.71 16.20 -7.45
C VAL A 228 -15.51 16.50 -6.18
N LEU A 229 -16.36 15.58 -5.78
CA LEU A 229 -17.20 15.67 -4.59
C LEU A 229 -16.51 14.99 -3.42
N LEU A 230 -16.02 15.79 -2.48
CA LEU A 230 -15.53 15.33 -1.18
C LEU A 230 -16.66 15.34 -0.16
N GLU A 231 -16.49 14.62 0.96
CA GLU A 231 -17.52 14.45 2.00
C GLU A 231 -18.85 13.91 1.44
N ALA A 232 -18.74 13.06 0.42
CA ALA A 232 -19.85 12.53 -0.35
C ALA A 232 -19.85 10.98 -0.29
N PRO A 233 -20.16 10.34 0.86
CA PRO A 233 -20.23 8.89 0.96
C PRO A 233 -21.28 8.32 0.01
N LEU A 234 -20.88 7.23 -0.69
CA LEU A 234 -21.78 6.43 -1.52
C LEU A 234 -22.87 5.79 -0.66
N GLU A 235 -24.14 5.96 -1.05
CA GLU A 235 -25.29 5.33 -0.43
C GLU A 235 -25.78 4.12 -1.21
N ARG A 236 -26.02 4.28 -2.52
CA ARG A 236 -26.47 3.18 -3.39
C ARG A 236 -26.17 3.42 -4.87
N ILE A 237 -26.12 2.32 -5.61
CA ILE A 237 -26.04 2.30 -7.08
C ILE A 237 -27.30 1.63 -7.60
N GLU A 238 -28.13 2.37 -8.32
CA GLU A 238 -29.39 1.90 -8.86
C GLU A 238 -29.18 1.24 -10.23
N ILE A 239 -29.54 -0.04 -10.32
CA ILE A 239 -29.28 -0.91 -11.47
C ILE A 239 -30.61 -1.33 -12.06
N GLU A 240 -30.79 -1.09 -13.36
CA GLU A 240 -31.93 -1.50 -14.15
C GLU A 240 -31.42 -2.32 -15.34
N ASP A 241 -31.98 -3.50 -15.59
CA ASP A 241 -31.58 -4.40 -16.69
C ASP A 241 -30.07 -4.68 -16.80
N ASN A 242 -29.41 -4.89 -15.66
CA ASN A 242 -27.95 -5.05 -15.54
C ASN A 242 -27.14 -3.84 -16.03
N VAL A 243 -27.69 -2.64 -15.92
CA VAL A 243 -27.01 -1.37 -16.21
C VAL A 243 -27.18 -0.44 -15.03
N ALA A 244 -26.09 0.09 -14.50
CA ALA A 244 -26.11 1.14 -13.49
C ALA A 244 -26.63 2.44 -14.14
N LYS A 245 -27.73 2.97 -13.62
CA LYS A 245 -28.39 4.15 -14.14
C LYS A 245 -28.08 5.38 -13.30
N ARG A 246 -28.04 5.22 -11.99
CA ARG A 246 -27.87 6.31 -11.05
C ARG A 246 -26.95 5.90 -9.90
N VAL A 247 -26.14 6.84 -9.47
CA VAL A 247 -25.35 6.75 -8.24
C VAL A 247 -25.90 7.74 -7.25
N VAL A 248 -26.24 7.28 -6.07
CA VAL A 248 -26.77 8.10 -4.98
C VAL A 248 -25.70 8.23 -3.90
N TYR A 249 -25.42 9.45 -3.50
CA TYR A 249 -24.49 9.79 -2.45
C TYR A 249 -25.15 10.75 -1.45
N LYS A 250 -24.58 10.82 -0.25
CA LYS A 250 -25.05 11.75 0.78
C LYS A 250 -24.07 12.92 0.89
N LYS A 251 -24.61 14.15 0.96
CA LYS A 251 -23.84 15.35 1.23
C LYS A 251 -24.69 16.34 2.01
N ASP A 252 -24.11 17.01 3.00
CA ASP A 252 -24.79 18.00 3.86
C ASP A 252 -26.09 17.44 4.49
N GLY A 253 -26.11 16.15 4.83
CA GLY A 253 -27.26 15.46 5.40
C GLY A 253 -28.32 15.01 4.40
N HIS A 254 -28.22 15.37 3.12
CA HIS A 254 -29.19 15.07 2.07
C HIS A 254 -28.66 14.04 1.06
N GLU A 255 -29.58 13.26 0.48
CA GLU A 255 -29.29 12.40 -0.65
C GLU A 255 -29.23 13.22 -1.94
N HIS A 256 -28.25 12.95 -2.75
CA HIS A 256 -28.08 13.50 -4.10
C HIS A 256 -27.96 12.37 -5.11
N VAL A 257 -28.45 12.59 -6.30
CA VAL A 257 -28.50 11.61 -7.38
C VAL A 257 -27.69 12.11 -8.57
N VAL A 258 -26.84 11.24 -9.11
CA VAL A 258 -26.10 11.47 -10.36
C VAL A 258 -26.48 10.38 -11.35
N GLU A 259 -27.01 10.75 -12.50
CA GLU A 259 -27.20 9.86 -13.64
C GLU A 259 -25.84 9.52 -14.25
N CYS A 260 -25.65 8.29 -14.67
CA CYS A 260 -24.39 7.82 -15.24
C CYS A 260 -24.59 6.89 -16.44
N ASP A 261 -23.68 7.01 -17.41
CA ASP A 261 -23.54 6.06 -18.50
C ASP A 261 -22.54 4.94 -18.12
N GLU A 262 -21.52 5.25 -17.33
CA GLU A 262 -20.50 4.34 -16.82
C GLU A 262 -20.20 4.62 -15.35
N VAL A 263 -19.90 3.55 -14.59
CA VAL A 263 -19.42 3.63 -13.21
C VAL A 263 -18.03 2.99 -13.13
N VAL A 264 -17.06 3.73 -12.63
CA VAL A 264 -15.73 3.20 -12.32
C VAL A 264 -15.54 3.11 -10.82
N ASN A 265 -15.46 1.91 -10.31
CA ASN A 265 -15.24 1.63 -8.89
C ASN A 265 -13.73 1.57 -8.56
N THR A 266 -13.30 2.36 -7.60
CA THR A 266 -11.96 2.29 -7.01
C THR A 266 -11.97 2.15 -5.48
N ILE A 267 -13.16 2.19 -4.87
CA ILE A 267 -13.36 1.89 -3.45
C ILE A 267 -13.36 0.36 -3.21
N PRO A 268 -13.31 -0.13 -1.96
CA PRO A 268 -13.39 -1.56 -1.70
C PRO A 268 -14.56 -2.21 -2.43
N LEU A 269 -14.27 -3.25 -3.23
CA LEU A 269 -15.30 -3.92 -4.05
C LEU A 269 -16.48 -4.43 -3.22
N SER A 270 -16.20 -4.88 -1.99
CA SER A 270 -17.23 -5.26 -1.03
C SER A 270 -18.21 -4.12 -0.76
N ARG A 271 -17.70 -2.90 -0.52
CA ARG A 271 -18.54 -1.73 -0.25
C ARG A 271 -19.35 -1.28 -1.46
N ALA A 272 -18.76 -1.35 -2.65
CA ALA A 272 -19.49 -1.04 -3.87
C ALA A 272 -20.65 -2.01 -4.11
N LEU A 273 -20.42 -3.31 -3.89
CA LEU A 273 -21.46 -4.34 -4.07
C LEU A 273 -22.57 -4.27 -3.00
N GLU A 274 -22.25 -3.91 -1.76
CA GLU A 274 -23.23 -3.65 -0.71
C GLU A 274 -24.19 -2.48 -1.08
N ALA A 275 -23.70 -1.57 -1.91
CA ALA A 275 -24.47 -0.42 -2.38
C ALA A 275 -25.35 -0.73 -3.61
N PHE A 276 -25.27 -1.90 -4.23
CA PHE A 276 -26.11 -2.24 -5.39
C PHE A 276 -27.60 -2.36 -5.02
N ARG A 277 -28.45 -1.81 -5.88
CA ARG A 277 -29.89 -1.98 -5.81
C ARG A 277 -30.41 -2.37 -7.21
N PRO A 278 -31.04 -3.53 -7.39
CA PRO A 278 -31.40 -4.50 -6.35
C PRO A 278 -30.17 -5.17 -5.68
N ASP A 279 -30.42 -5.73 -4.50
CA ASP A 279 -29.39 -6.39 -3.67
C ASP A 279 -28.70 -7.54 -4.39
N VAL A 280 -27.40 -7.73 -4.09
CA VAL A 280 -26.55 -8.76 -4.76
C VAL A 280 -26.81 -10.20 -4.33
N GLY A 281 -27.60 -10.39 -3.26
CA GLY A 281 -27.98 -11.71 -2.75
C GLY A 281 -27.04 -12.31 -1.69
N PRO A 282 -27.53 -13.35 -0.98
CA PRO A 282 -26.88 -13.88 0.22
C PRO A 282 -25.49 -14.47 -0.03
N ASP A 283 -25.25 -15.09 -1.18
CA ASP A 283 -23.94 -15.70 -1.50
C ASP A 283 -22.84 -14.64 -1.62
N VAL A 284 -23.17 -13.48 -2.19
CA VAL A 284 -22.24 -12.37 -2.31
C VAL A 284 -21.96 -11.76 -0.94
N HIS A 285 -22.99 -11.57 -0.11
CA HIS A 285 -22.81 -11.08 1.26
C HIS A 285 -21.96 -12.04 2.10
N ALA A 286 -22.16 -13.36 1.97
CA ALA A 286 -21.33 -14.36 2.63
C ALA A 286 -19.86 -14.29 2.19
N ALA A 287 -19.59 -14.00 0.92
CA ALA A 287 -18.23 -13.82 0.42
C ALA A 287 -17.62 -12.48 0.88
N ILE A 288 -18.39 -11.40 0.95
CA ILE A 288 -17.97 -10.09 1.47
C ILE A 288 -17.47 -10.23 2.92
N THR A 289 -18.21 -10.92 3.79
CA THR A 289 -17.82 -11.08 5.21
C THR A 289 -16.53 -11.85 5.41
N LYS A 290 -16.12 -12.67 4.45
CA LYS A 290 -14.88 -13.46 4.48
C LYS A 290 -13.67 -12.68 3.95
N LEU A 291 -13.86 -11.62 3.16
CA LEU A 291 -12.77 -10.79 2.66
C LEU A 291 -12.39 -9.74 3.71
N ARG A 292 -11.20 -9.89 4.26
CA ARG A 292 -10.71 -9.07 5.38
C ARG A 292 -9.67 -8.05 4.92
N TYR A 293 -9.60 -6.95 5.65
CA TYR A 293 -8.52 -5.97 5.52
C TYR A 293 -7.78 -5.84 6.85
N SER A 294 -6.48 -5.62 6.81
CA SER A 294 -5.76 -5.13 7.96
C SER A 294 -5.93 -3.62 8.07
N ALA A 295 -5.94 -3.12 9.30
CA ALA A 295 -5.97 -1.71 9.62
C ALA A 295 -4.59 -1.26 10.13
N ILE A 296 -4.33 0.04 10.08
CA ILE A 296 -3.12 0.64 10.65
C ILE A 296 -3.53 1.84 11.51
N VAL A 297 -2.88 1.96 12.66
CA VAL A 297 -2.83 3.16 13.48
C VAL A 297 -1.48 3.81 13.27
N PHE A 298 -1.49 5.08 12.89
CA PHE A 298 -0.32 5.94 12.75
C PHE A 298 -0.26 6.88 13.95
N ILE A 299 0.89 6.95 14.58
CA ILE A 299 1.16 7.83 15.72
C ILE A 299 2.31 8.72 15.31
N TYR A 300 2.11 10.03 15.39
CA TYR A 300 3.12 11.00 14.98
C TYR A 300 3.75 11.62 16.22
N LEU A 301 5.06 11.46 16.32
CA LEU A 301 5.86 12.03 17.40
C LEU A 301 6.69 13.21 16.87
N GLU A 302 6.47 14.40 17.44
CA GLU A 302 7.46 15.47 17.33
C GLU A 302 8.64 15.10 18.22
N VAL A 303 9.83 15.21 17.68
CA VAL A 303 11.07 14.91 18.41
C VAL A 303 11.97 16.15 18.39
N ASP A 304 12.46 16.53 19.59
CA ASP A 304 13.35 17.69 19.79
C ASP A 304 14.80 17.36 19.39
N LYS A 305 14.95 16.99 18.12
CA LYS A 305 16.20 16.71 17.41
C LYS A 305 16.01 17.07 15.94
N PRO A 306 17.07 17.47 15.23
CA PRO A 306 16.98 17.75 13.80
C PRO A 306 16.70 16.48 12.96
N SER A 307 17.09 15.30 13.46
CA SER A 307 16.78 13.99 12.87
C SER A 307 17.00 12.89 13.91
N VAL A 308 16.27 11.80 13.80
CA VAL A 308 16.45 10.59 14.63
C VAL A 308 17.17 9.48 13.86
N SER A 309 17.11 9.49 12.53
CA SER A 309 17.70 8.46 11.67
C SER A 309 17.91 9.00 10.25
N PRO A 310 18.93 8.57 9.53
CA PRO A 310 19.06 8.88 8.11
C PRO A 310 18.07 8.11 7.23
N ASP A 311 17.29 7.17 7.80
CA ASP A 311 16.40 6.32 7.06
C ASP A 311 15.09 7.01 6.70
N HIS A 312 14.57 6.75 5.51
CA HIS A 312 13.21 7.11 5.17
C HIS A 312 12.22 6.28 5.99
N TRP A 313 12.52 4.98 6.18
CA TRP A 313 11.76 4.11 7.10
C TRP A 313 12.61 2.94 7.60
N VAL A 314 12.24 2.45 8.77
CA VAL A 314 12.84 1.26 9.39
C VAL A 314 11.75 0.23 9.70
N TYR A 315 11.97 -1.01 9.28
CA TYR A 315 11.13 -2.15 9.64
C TYR A 315 11.53 -2.72 10.99
N LEU A 316 10.56 -3.04 11.84
CA LEU A 316 10.74 -3.48 13.22
C LEU A 316 10.08 -4.86 13.43
N PRO A 317 10.75 -5.96 13.05
CA PRO A 317 10.22 -7.31 13.22
C PRO A 317 10.16 -7.79 14.67
N GLU A 318 10.91 -7.17 15.57
CA GLU A 318 11.06 -7.59 16.97
C GLU A 318 9.71 -7.70 17.66
N LYS A 319 9.46 -8.85 18.35
CA LYS A 319 8.17 -9.15 18.97
C LYS A 319 7.87 -8.31 20.21
N HIS A 320 8.92 -7.84 20.90
CA HIS A 320 8.79 -6.99 22.09
C HIS A 320 8.41 -5.55 21.75
N LEU A 321 8.59 -5.12 20.51
CA LEU A 321 8.14 -3.82 20.02
C LEU A 321 6.70 -3.93 19.50
N THR A 322 5.86 -2.97 19.85
CA THR A 322 4.49 -2.90 19.33
C THR A 322 4.46 -2.33 17.91
N ILE A 323 5.26 -1.32 17.66
CA ILE A 323 5.42 -0.69 16.34
C ILE A 323 6.07 -1.68 15.37
N HIS A 324 5.54 -1.77 14.15
CA HIS A 324 6.12 -2.63 13.12
C HIS A 324 6.98 -1.88 12.09
N ARG A 325 6.82 -0.55 12.00
CA ARG A 325 7.59 0.33 11.11
C ARG A 325 7.61 1.74 11.66
N ILE A 326 8.69 2.44 11.43
CA ILE A 326 8.80 3.90 11.64
C ILE A 326 9.21 4.58 10.35
N SER A 327 8.85 5.85 10.20
CA SER A 327 9.22 6.69 9.06
C SER A 327 9.53 8.10 9.55
N GLU A 328 10.58 8.72 8.99
CA GLU A 328 10.94 10.10 9.28
C GLU A 328 10.73 10.95 8.02
N PHE A 329 9.67 11.78 8.02
CA PHE A 329 9.23 12.50 6.81
C PHE A 329 10.21 13.58 6.35
N LYS A 330 11.02 14.14 7.25
CA LYS A 330 12.07 15.10 6.91
C LYS A 330 13.05 14.55 5.88
N ASN A 331 13.30 13.23 5.90
CA ASN A 331 14.17 12.56 4.92
C ASN A 331 13.54 12.48 3.52
N PHE A 332 12.21 12.61 3.40
CA PHE A 332 11.52 12.61 2.09
C PHE A 332 11.54 14.01 1.45
N SER A 333 11.23 15.04 2.23
CA SER A 333 11.26 16.43 1.79
C SER A 333 11.57 17.35 2.99
N ASP A 334 12.38 18.38 2.76
CA ASP A 334 12.70 19.38 3.77
C ASP A 334 11.45 20.17 4.21
N ASP A 335 10.45 20.29 3.35
CA ASP A 335 9.15 20.92 3.63
C ASP A 335 8.31 20.11 4.64
N ALA A 336 8.55 18.80 4.75
CA ALA A 336 7.73 17.94 5.62
C ALA A 336 7.95 18.24 7.12
N ALA A 337 9.16 18.62 7.52
CA ALA A 337 9.48 18.98 8.90
C ALA A 337 10.56 20.08 8.93
N PRO A 338 10.17 21.36 8.77
CA PRO A 338 11.12 22.47 8.76
C PRO A 338 11.70 22.74 10.16
N GLY A 339 12.93 23.29 10.21
CA GLY A 339 13.60 23.72 11.44
C GLY A 339 14.39 22.62 12.15
N GLU A 340 14.61 22.81 13.46
CA GLU A 340 15.53 22.01 14.30
C GLU A 340 14.87 20.76 14.91
N LYS A 341 13.58 20.57 14.69
CA LYS A 341 12.82 19.39 15.12
C LYS A 341 12.49 18.49 13.96
N THR A 342 12.13 17.25 14.27
CA THR A 342 11.65 16.30 13.28
C THR A 342 10.33 15.64 13.71
N VAL A 343 9.67 14.95 12.76
CA VAL A 343 8.49 14.13 13.04
C VAL A 343 8.74 12.71 12.61
N VAL A 344 8.47 11.79 13.52
CA VAL A 344 8.51 10.34 13.28
C VAL A 344 7.11 9.77 13.28
N CYS A 345 6.73 9.13 12.19
CA CYS A 345 5.52 8.34 12.09
C CYS A 345 5.80 6.92 12.58
N CYS A 346 5.05 6.48 13.58
CA CYS A 346 5.11 5.15 14.18
C CYS A 346 3.86 4.37 13.78
N GLU A 347 4.03 3.18 13.21
CA GLU A 347 2.92 2.40 12.64
C GLU A 347 2.65 1.14 13.44
N ILE A 348 1.39 0.94 13.81
CA ILE A 348 0.89 -0.27 14.46
C ILE A 348 -0.16 -0.91 13.55
N THR A 349 0.13 -2.12 13.05
CA THR A 349 -0.88 -2.90 12.32
C THR A 349 -1.89 -3.49 13.31
N CYS A 350 -3.16 -3.44 12.98
CA CYS A 350 -4.25 -3.89 13.83
C CYS A 350 -5.44 -4.41 13.01
N ARG A 351 -6.52 -4.76 13.68
CA ARG A 351 -7.84 -5.00 13.09
C ARG A 351 -8.79 -3.92 13.60
N VAL A 352 -9.74 -3.52 12.78
CA VAL A 352 -10.79 -2.60 13.20
C VAL A 352 -11.50 -3.20 14.43
N GLY A 353 -11.55 -2.43 15.52
CA GLY A 353 -12.21 -2.82 16.76
C GLY A 353 -11.34 -3.57 17.80
N ASP A 354 -10.07 -3.93 17.46
CA ASP A 354 -9.15 -4.53 18.44
C ASP A 354 -8.58 -3.48 19.44
N GLU A 355 -7.74 -3.93 20.34
CA GLU A 355 -7.13 -3.09 21.39
C GLU A 355 -6.30 -1.93 20.81
N HIS A 356 -5.54 -2.19 19.75
CA HIS A 356 -4.69 -1.16 19.12
C HIS A 356 -5.52 -0.15 18.31
N TRP A 357 -6.63 -0.61 17.70
CA TRP A 357 -7.57 0.29 17.02
C TRP A 357 -8.26 1.28 17.97
N LYS A 358 -8.48 0.86 19.22
CA LYS A 358 -9.15 1.68 20.24
C LYS A 358 -8.24 2.67 20.94
N LEU A 359 -6.93 2.62 20.72
CA LEU A 359 -5.97 3.54 21.33
C LEU A 359 -6.37 5.00 21.06
N ASP A 360 -6.22 5.83 22.08
CA ASP A 360 -6.20 7.28 21.96
C ASP A 360 -4.77 7.80 21.72
N LEU A 361 -4.64 9.11 21.49
CA LEU A 361 -3.36 9.75 21.20
C LEU A 361 -2.34 9.57 22.33
N GLU A 362 -2.78 9.69 23.59
CA GLU A 362 -1.90 9.56 24.75
C GLU A 362 -1.38 8.14 24.92
N GLN A 363 -2.27 7.15 24.83
CA GLN A 363 -1.92 5.72 24.90
C GLN A 363 -0.97 5.31 23.76
N GLY A 364 -1.30 5.72 22.54
CA GLY A 364 -0.47 5.48 21.37
C GLY A 364 0.90 6.15 21.49
N GLY A 365 0.93 7.40 21.96
CA GLY A 365 2.16 8.15 22.21
C GLY A 365 3.08 7.46 23.22
N ARG A 366 2.55 6.97 24.35
CA ARG A 366 3.35 6.21 25.33
C ARG A 366 3.97 4.94 24.74
N ILE A 367 3.21 4.21 23.91
CA ILE A 367 3.71 3.02 23.21
C ILE A 367 4.84 3.40 22.26
N ALA A 368 4.63 4.43 21.45
CA ALA A 368 5.57 4.87 20.43
C ALA A 368 6.88 5.39 21.06
N ILE A 369 6.80 6.20 22.11
CA ILE A 369 7.96 6.74 22.82
C ILE A 369 8.77 5.60 23.46
N ARG A 370 8.13 4.67 24.16
CA ARG A 370 8.79 3.51 24.77
C ARG A 370 9.52 2.65 23.71
N ASP A 371 8.87 2.38 22.59
CA ASP A 371 9.47 1.54 21.55
C ASP A 371 10.66 2.25 20.88
N LEU A 372 10.60 3.58 20.65
CA LEU A 372 11.73 4.35 20.11
C LEU A 372 12.88 4.49 21.13
N GLU A 373 12.58 4.62 22.42
CA GLU A 373 13.58 4.58 23.49
C GLU A 373 14.31 3.23 23.50
N THR A 374 13.55 2.13 23.43
CA THR A 374 14.11 0.76 23.35
C THR A 374 15.05 0.58 22.16
N LEU A 375 14.79 1.29 21.03
CA LEU A 375 15.67 1.32 19.86
C LEU A 375 16.90 2.22 20.04
N GLY A 376 16.95 3.01 21.12
CA GLY A 376 18.02 4.01 21.36
C GLY A 376 17.96 5.22 20.42
N LEU A 377 16.81 5.49 19.81
CA LEU A 377 16.63 6.59 18.85
C LEU A 377 16.32 7.92 19.54
N ILE A 378 15.63 7.88 20.68
CA ILE A 378 15.22 9.06 21.46
C ILE A 378 15.40 8.83 22.95
N GLU A 379 15.45 9.91 23.70
CA GLU A 379 15.13 9.95 25.12
C GLU A 379 13.66 10.33 25.28
N PRO A 380 12.90 9.75 26.23
CA PRO A 380 11.46 10.03 26.38
C PRO A 380 11.10 11.52 26.50
N ALA A 381 11.94 12.30 27.20
CA ALA A 381 11.74 13.75 27.37
C ALA A 381 11.85 14.56 26.09
N GLN A 382 12.45 14.00 25.03
CA GLN A 382 12.64 14.67 23.74
C GLN A 382 11.46 14.52 22.80
N ALA A 383 10.47 13.67 23.12
CA ALA A 383 9.40 13.32 22.20
C ALA A 383 8.01 13.56 22.81
N ARG A 384 7.09 14.02 21.97
CA ARG A 384 5.67 14.12 22.33
C ARG A 384 4.80 13.69 21.16
N ALA A 385 3.69 13.01 21.45
CA ALA A 385 2.69 12.72 20.43
C ALA A 385 1.95 14.01 20.03
N ILE A 386 1.87 14.25 18.73
CA ILE A 386 1.24 15.46 18.19
C ILE A 386 -0.03 15.15 17.40
N ASP A 387 -0.14 13.94 16.84
CA ASP A 387 -1.30 13.53 16.06
C ASP A 387 -1.39 12.00 15.95
N MET A 388 -2.58 11.51 15.58
CA MET A 388 -2.84 10.09 15.35
C MET A 388 -3.88 9.91 14.25
N ALA A 389 -3.59 9.05 13.28
CA ALA A 389 -4.53 8.69 12.22
C ALA A 389 -4.81 7.19 12.22
N LYS A 390 -5.99 6.81 11.72
CA LYS A 390 -6.44 5.41 11.64
C LYS A 390 -6.93 5.09 10.24
N LEU A 391 -6.39 4.04 9.63
CA LEU A 391 -6.75 3.59 8.30
C LEU A 391 -7.37 2.18 8.35
N PRO A 392 -8.69 2.04 8.11
CA PRO A 392 -9.37 0.75 8.28
C PRO A 392 -9.12 -0.25 7.14
N TYR A 393 -8.81 0.23 5.94
CA TYR A 393 -8.59 -0.59 4.73
C TYR A 393 -7.16 -0.44 4.22
N ALA A 394 -6.16 -0.73 5.08
CA ALA A 394 -4.75 -0.53 4.70
C ALA A 394 -4.27 -1.58 3.70
N TYR A 395 -4.46 -2.85 4.02
CA TYR A 395 -4.02 -3.98 3.18
C TYR A 395 -5.10 -5.04 3.04
N PRO A 396 -5.42 -5.50 1.80
CA PRO A 396 -6.24 -6.69 1.61
C PRO A 396 -5.52 -7.92 2.19
N VAL A 397 -6.20 -8.70 2.99
CA VAL A 397 -5.64 -9.90 3.67
C VAL A 397 -5.76 -11.10 2.74
N TYR A 398 -4.63 -11.62 2.27
CA TYR A 398 -4.57 -12.81 1.43
C TYR A 398 -4.53 -14.08 2.29
N ASP A 399 -5.67 -14.44 2.89
CA ASP A 399 -5.80 -15.74 3.55
C ASP A 399 -5.96 -16.86 2.53
N LEU A 400 -6.07 -18.11 2.99
CA LEU A 400 -6.13 -19.28 2.11
C LEU A 400 -7.41 -19.32 1.26
N THR A 401 -8.46 -18.59 1.63
CA THR A 401 -9.78 -18.61 0.98
C THR A 401 -10.08 -17.35 0.16
N TYR A 402 -9.21 -16.34 0.20
CA TYR A 402 -9.51 -15.03 -0.39
C TYR A 402 -9.84 -15.09 -1.88
N LYS A 403 -9.17 -15.96 -2.66
CA LYS A 403 -9.38 -16.07 -4.11
C LYS A 403 -10.81 -16.49 -4.46
N GLU A 404 -11.30 -17.53 -3.78
CA GLU A 404 -12.64 -18.05 -4.00
C GLU A 404 -13.70 -16.99 -3.70
N ASN A 405 -13.56 -16.31 -2.56
CA ASN A 405 -14.48 -15.26 -2.17
C ASN A 405 -14.39 -14.04 -3.10
N LEU A 406 -13.18 -13.64 -3.51
CA LEU A 406 -12.98 -12.53 -4.44
C LEU A 406 -13.60 -12.83 -5.81
N GLU A 407 -13.53 -14.07 -6.31
CA GLU A 407 -14.15 -14.45 -7.59
C GLU A 407 -15.68 -14.41 -7.54
N VAL A 408 -16.30 -14.65 -6.37
CA VAL A 408 -17.75 -14.42 -6.19
C VAL A 408 -18.08 -12.95 -6.38
N LEU A 409 -17.34 -12.05 -5.74
CA LEU A 409 -17.54 -10.59 -5.86
C LEU A 409 -17.33 -10.11 -7.30
N LYS A 410 -16.25 -10.55 -7.95
CA LYS A 410 -15.96 -10.18 -9.34
C LYS A 410 -17.06 -10.64 -10.30
N ARG A 411 -17.59 -11.85 -10.11
CA ARG A 411 -18.72 -12.35 -10.93
C ARG A 411 -19.98 -11.50 -10.73
N ALA A 412 -20.27 -11.08 -9.48
CA ALA A 412 -21.40 -10.20 -9.20
C ALA A 412 -21.23 -8.84 -9.89
N ALA A 413 -20.05 -8.22 -9.77
CA ALA A 413 -19.73 -6.95 -10.42
C ALA A 413 -19.88 -7.04 -11.95
N LYS A 414 -19.38 -8.11 -12.57
CA LYS A 414 -19.45 -8.33 -14.04
C LYS A 414 -20.86 -8.49 -14.60
N LYS A 415 -21.87 -8.76 -13.78
CA LYS A 415 -23.27 -8.77 -14.23
C LYS A 415 -23.76 -7.38 -14.64
N VAL A 416 -23.19 -6.32 -14.08
CA VAL A 416 -23.53 -4.95 -14.43
C VAL A 416 -22.61 -4.48 -15.56
N ARG A 417 -23.19 -4.27 -16.75
CA ARG A 417 -22.44 -4.10 -18.00
C ARG A 417 -21.56 -2.85 -18.06
N ASN A 418 -22.01 -1.77 -17.43
CA ASN A 418 -21.34 -0.48 -17.37
C ASN A 418 -20.72 -0.20 -15.99
N PHE A 419 -20.38 -1.24 -15.25
CA PHE A 419 -19.68 -1.13 -13.97
C PHE A 419 -18.30 -1.78 -14.10
N GLN A 420 -17.26 -0.96 -14.00
CA GLN A 420 -15.88 -1.41 -14.06
C GLN A 420 -15.20 -1.19 -12.71
N THR A 421 -14.33 -2.11 -12.31
CA THR A 421 -13.60 -2.00 -11.06
C THR A 421 -12.10 -2.01 -11.30
N THR A 422 -11.37 -1.12 -10.63
CA THR A 422 -9.92 -0.94 -10.78
C THR A 422 -9.29 -0.41 -9.50
N GLY A 423 -7.97 -0.30 -9.47
CA GLY A 423 -7.22 0.20 -8.32
C GLY A 423 -7.05 -0.82 -7.22
N ARG A 424 -6.31 -0.44 -6.18
CA ARG A 424 -5.93 -1.29 -5.06
C ARG A 424 -7.13 -1.91 -4.35
N GLN A 425 -8.09 -1.09 -3.99
CA GLN A 425 -9.25 -1.50 -3.22
C GLN A 425 -10.34 -2.14 -4.10
N GLY A 426 -10.55 -1.60 -5.30
CA GLY A 426 -11.53 -2.13 -6.25
C GLY A 426 -11.20 -3.54 -6.76
N LEU A 427 -9.92 -3.89 -6.84
CA LEU A 427 -9.47 -5.23 -7.25
C LEU A 427 -9.02 -6.11 -6.08
N TYR A 428 -9.14 -5.64 -4.83
CA TYR A 428 -8.63 -6.36 -3.65
C TYR A 428 -7.16 -6.79 -3.86
N ARG A 429 -6.31 -5.85 -4.28
CA ARG A 429 -4.94 -6.15 -4.71
C ARG A 429 -3.93 -5.21 -4.06
N TYR A 430 -2.87 -5.80 -3.49
CA TYR A 430 -1.75 -4.99 -3.03
C TYR A 430 -0.98 -4.44 -4.23
N ASN A 431 -0.83 -3.13 -4.28
CA ASN A 431 -0.06 -2.43 -5.31
C ASN A 431 0.56 -1.14 -4.76
N ASN A 432 1.45 -0.53 -5.52
CA ASN A 432 2.05 0.76 -5.22
C ASN A 432 1.31 1.89 -5.94
N MET A 433 1.74 3.13 -5.72
CA MET A 433 1.11 4.33 -6.27
C MET A 433 1.18 4.38 -7.81
N ASP A 434 2.33 4.05 -8.40
CA ASP A 434 2.53 3.97 -9.85
C ASP A 434 1.59 2.96 -10.51
N HIS A 435 1.43 1.77 -9.89
CA HIS A 435 0.45 0.79 -10.35
C HIS A 435 -0.97 1.32 -10.28
N SER A 436 -1.35 2.01 -9.19
CA SER A 436 -2.69 2.60 -9.04
C SER A 436 -2.97 3.62 -10.15
N ILE A 437 -2.01 4.50 -10.43
CA ILE A 437 -2.11 5.47 -11.53
C ILE A 437 -2.20 4.77 -12.89
N ALA A 438 -1.32 3.79 -13.14
CA ALA A 438 -1.34 3.01 -14.38
C ALA A 438 -2.66 2.28 -14.60
N MET A 439 -3.23 1.67 -13.56
CA MET A 439 -4.54 1.01 -13.60
C MET A 439 -5.66 1.98 -13.91
N GLY A 440 -5.66 3.18 -13.31
CA GLY A 440 -6.61 4.24 -13.60
C GLY A 440 -6.53 4.73 -15.05
N ARG A 441 -5.33 4.99 -15.55
CA ARG A 441 -5.10 5.38 -16.95
C ARG A 441 -5.55 4.29 -17.93
N ARG A 442 -5.34 3.03 -17.58
CA ARG A 442 -5.73 1.89 -18.42
C ARG A 442 -7.25 1.75 -18.51
N ILE A 443 -7.99 1.85 -17.41
CA ILE A 443 -9.45 1.77 -17.43
C ILE A 443 -10.04 2.94 -18.23
N ALA A 444 -9.47 4.14 -18.13
CA ALA A 444 -9.87 5.28 -18.94
C ALA A 444 -9.71 4.97 -20.45
N LYS A 445 -8.58 4.40 -20.86
CA LYS A 445 -8.35 3.95 -22.26
C LYS A 445 -9.38 2.92 -22.71
N THR A 446 -9.73 1.97 -21.85
CA THR A 446 -10.77 0.97 -22.15
C THR A 446 -12.12 1.62 -22.41
N ILE A 447 -12.52 2.58 -21.56
CA ILE A 447 -13.78 3.34 -21.71
C ILE A 447 -13.77 4.17 -23.00
N LEU A 448 -12.63 4.77 -23.33
CA LEU A 448 -12.43 5.54 -24.59
C LEU A 448 -12.35 4.66 -25.83
N LYS A 449 -12.40 3.33 -25.70
CA LYS A 449 -12.22 2.34 -26.80
C LYS A 449 -10.83 2.37 -27.44
N ASP A 450 -9.84 2.89 -26.78
CA ASP A 450 -8.43 2.86 -27.17
C ASP A 450 -7.82 1.53 -26.73
N ALA A 451 -8.05 0.50 -27.53
CA ALA A 451 -7.36 -0.81 -27.55
C ALA A 451 -6.84 -1.46 -26.24
N GLY A 452 -7.48 -2.47 -25.79
CA GLY A 452 -6.91 -3.84 -25.76
C GLY A 452 -6.56 -4.48 -24.43
N ASP A 453 -6.06 -3.87 -23.41
CA ASP A 453 -5.51 -4.61 -22.26
C ASP A 453 -6.35 -4.41 -20.98
N ARG A 454 -6.45 -5.46 -20.16
CA ARG A 454 -7.22 -5.41 -18.91
C ARG A 454 -6.45 -4.68 -17.80
N ALA A 455 -7.14 -3.83 -17.02
CA ALA A 455 -6.52 -3.04 -15.95
C ALA A 455 -5.84 -3.87 -14.85
N ASP A 456 -6.28 -5.10 -14.62
CA ASP A 456 -5.73 -6.02 -13.63
C ASP A 456 -4.39 -6.65 -14.06
N GLU A 457 -4.03 -6.60 -15.34
CA GLU A 457 -2.74 -7.09 -15.84
C GLU A 457 -1.57 -6.18 -15.45
N VAL A 458 -1.80 -4.88 -15.21
CA VAL A 458 -0.76 -3.91 -14.82
C VAL A 458 -0.04 -4.32 -13.55
N ALA A 459 -0.78 -4.82 -12.57
CA ALA A 459 -0.19 -5.22 -11.29
C ALA A 459 0.22 -6.71 -11.24
N ALA A 460 0.01 -7.48 -12.32
CA ALA A 460 0.43 -8.87 -12.42
C ALA A 460 1.91 -9.01 -12.75
N GLY A 461 2.53 -8.00 -13.36
CA GLY A 461 3.95 -8.01 -13.70
C GLY A 461 4.82 -8.06 -12.45
N GLN A 462 5.65 -9.12 -12.35
CA GLN A 462 6.60 -9.32 -11.24
C GLN A 462 7.70 -8.25 -11.17
N GLU A 463 7.69 -7.28 -12.07
CA GLU A 463 8.77 -6.30 -12.25
C GLU A 463 8.75 -5.14 -11.24
N TYR A 464 7.66 -4.99 -10.47
CA TYR A 464 7.38 -3.78 -9.71
C TYR A 464 7.31 -3.94 -8.19
N PHE A 465 7.71 -5.08 -7.64
CA PHE A 465 7.71 -5.26 -6.19
C PHE A 465 9.06 -4.84 -5.59
N GLY A 466 9.11 -3.63 -5.07
CA GLY A 466 10.22 -3.09 -4.31
C GLY A 466 9.90 -2.83 -2.85
#